data_d8922f7c66c4226336aaf1545ca0718e
#
_entry.id   d8922f7c66c4226336aaf1545ca0718e
#
_cell.length_a   1.000
_cell.length_b   1.000
_cell.length_c   1.000
_cell.angle_alpha   90.00
_cell.angle_beta   90.00
_cell.angle_gamma   90.00
#
_symmetry.space_group_name_H-M   'P 1'
#
loop_
_entity.id
_entity.type
_entity.pdbx_description
1 polymer ?
#
loop_
_entity_poly.entity_id
_entity_poly.type
_entity_poly.pdbx_seq_one_letter_code
_entity_poly.pdbx_strand_id
1 'polypeptide(L)'
;RMNAAWKGPRARTVPHIPEKATRADFTALAEYKTALHDPHILPVGYDAECAEVYSFDLVRNYTFLITGTKNSGKTNLMENLMLSCTERHDKVLIVELEGSRFARMAEAYHLERCTDGGSLLAMFTELQQEMVRRAPIKRQHLDAKSPEDILFDAALENQRIDLFITDMQLLITELHDPDSPAFNALAFFDTLCERGKGYNIFVYAEMADRDQDELMGYACVDSMRNYQSGIRFGGKFGDQKLLPFENVRYQDQDRSMKAGIGVLPSDDSEAPLVRVVVPLA
;
A
#
# COMPACT_ATOMS: atom_id res chain seq x y z
N ARG A 1 -7.34 -31.63 33.99
CA ARG A 1 -6.34 -32.44 34.75
C ARG A 1 -5.14 -32.88 33.89
N MET A 2 -5.30 -33.17 32.58
CA MET A 2 -4.19 -33.60 31.71
C MET A 2 -3.19 -32.46 31.45
N ASN A 3 -3.62 -31.22 31.28
CA ASN A 3 -2.71 -30.07 31.04
C ASN A 3 -1.76 -29.75 32.21
N ALA A 4 -2.11 -30.13 33.44
CA ALA A 4 -1.26 -29.90 34.63
C ALA A 4 -0.15 -30.95 34.79
N ALA A 5 -0.30 -32.12 34.15
CA ALA A 5 0.65 -33.21 34.23
C ALA A 5 1.64 -33.24 33.06
N TRP A 6 1.41 -32.45 32.00
CA TRP A 6 2.27 -32.41 30.83
C TRP A 6 3.51 -31.54 31.09
N LYS A 7 4.68 -32.15 31.04
CA LYS A 7 5.99 -31.48 31.21
C LYS A 7 6.74 -31.21 29.87
N GLY A 8 6.17 -31.61 28.75
CA GLY A 8 6.74 -31.37 27.43
C GLY A 8 6.37 -30.01 26.84
N PRO A 9 6.90 -29.65 25.64
CA PRO A 9 6.50 -28.44 24.95
C PRO A 9 4.99 -28.50 24.69
N ARG A 10 4.30 -27.39 24.99
CA ARG A 10 2.87 -27.27 24.67
C ARG A 10 2.70 -27.26 23.16
N ALA A 11 1.65 -27.88 22.65
CA ALA A 11 1.24 -27.71 21.27
C ALA A 11 1.08 -26.21 20.98
N ARG A 12 1.54 -25.77 19.81
CA ARG A 12 1.28 -24.39 19.37
C ARG A 12 -0.24 -24.18 19.35
N THR A 13 -0.69 -23.09 19.90
CA THR A 13 -2.07 -22.63 19.70
C THR A 13 -2.27 -22.41 18.22
N VAL A 14 -3.36 -22.98 17.67
CA VAL A 14 -3.75 -22.68 16.29
C VAL A 14 -4.06 -21.19 16.22
N PRO A 15 -3.39 -20.41 15.36
CA PRO A 15 -3.71 -19.01 15.18
C PRO A 15 -5.18 -18.88 14.74
N HIS A 16 -5.86 -17.86 15.24
CA HIS A 16 -7.23 -17.55 14.79
C HIS A 16 -7.38 -16.04 14.68
N ILE A 17 -8.14 -15.60 13.69
CA ILE A 17 -8.47 -14.20 13.51
C ILE A 17 -9.66 -13.89 14.43
N PRO A 18 -9.59 -12.85 15.28
CA PRO A 18 -10.73 -12.41 16.06
C PRO A 18 -11.95 -12.10 15.17
N GLU A 19 -13.16 -12.39 15.64
CA GLU A 19 -14.39 -12.13 14.89
C GLU A 19 -14.53 -10.65 14.49
N LYS A 20 -14.03 -9.74 15.36
CA LYS A 20 -13.86 -8.32 15.11
C LYS A 20 -12.41 -7.96 15.36
N ALA A 21 -11.56 -8.26 14.37
CA ALA A 21 -10.14 -7.92 14.46
C ALA A 21 -9.97 -6.40 14.52
N THR A 22 -9.37 -5.90 15.59
CA THR A 22 -9.03 -4.49 15.75
C THR A 22 -7.55 -4.26 15.51
N ARG A 23 -7.16 -3.01 15.20
CA ARG A 23 -5.75 -2.65 15.11
C ARG A 23 -5.00 -2.98 16.41
N ALA A 24 -5.62 -2.76 17.56
CA ALA A 24 -5.00 -3.07 18.87
C ALA A 24 -4.66 -4.55 18.99
N ASP A 25 -5.56 -5.45 18.56
CA ASP A 25 -5.29 -6.89 18.54
C ASP A 25 -4.15 -7.25 17.59
N PHE A 26 -4.14 -6.63 16.41
CA PHE A 26 -3.13 -6.87 15.38
C PHE A 26 -1.73 -6.40 15.80
N THR A 27 -1.63 -5.18 16.31
CA THR A 27 -0.34 -4.60 16.74
C THR A 27 0.23 -5.25 18.00
N ALA A 28 -0.61 -5.97 18.78
CA ALA A 28 -0.15 -6.74 19.93
C ALA A 28 0.63 -8.01 19.52
N LEU A 29 0.47 -8.51 18.30
CA LEU A 29 1.15 -9.71 17.80
C LEU A 29 2.67 -9.52 17.76
N ALA A 30 3.41 -10.56 18.14
CA ALA A 30 4.87 -10.56 18.04
C ALA A 30 5.33 -10.50 16.58
N GLU A 31 4.62 -11.19 15.69
CA GLU A 31 4.85 -11.20 14.24
C GLU A 31 4.69 -9.80 13.63
N TYR A 32 3.67 -9.03 14.03
CA TYR A 32 3.49 -7.64 13.60
C TYR A 32 4.70 -6.79 13.99
N LYS A 33 5.15 -6.89 15.24
CA LYS A 33 6.30 -6.11 15.73
C LYS A 33 7.58 -6.46 14.99
N THR A 34 7.78 -7.74 14.67
CA THR A 34 8.90 -8.19 13.86
C THR A 34 8.82 -7.64 12.44
N ALA A 35 7.67 -7.76 11.79
CA ALA A 35 7.42 -7.27 10.44
C ALA A 35 7.55 -5.74 10.35
N LEU A 36 7.11 -5.01 11.38
CA LEU A 36 7.21 -3.55 11.41
C LEU A 36 8.66 -3.04 11.40
N HIS A 37 9.59 -3.79 12.00
CA HIS A 37 11.01 -3.43 12.04
C HIS A 37 11.80 -3.91 10.82
N ASP A 38 11.20 -4.75 9.97
CA ASP A 38 11.83 -5.20 8.73
C ASP A 38 11.63 -4.12 7.63
N PRO A 39 12.72 -3.52 7.10
CA PRO A 39 12.61 -2.49 6.08
C PRO A 39 12.08 -3.01 4.74
N HIS A 40 12.05 -4.33 4.53
CA HIS A 40 11.66 -4.95 3.26
C HIS A 40 10.18 -5.27 3.16
N ILE A 41 9.44 -5.20 4.26
CA ILE A 41 8.02 -5.55 4.29
C ILE A 41 7.19 -4.49 5.02
N LEU A 42 5.89 -4.45 4.75
CA LEU A 42 4.93 -3.62 5.46
C LEU A 42 3.73 -4.48 5.89
N PRO A 43 3.46 -4.62 7.21
CA PRO A 43 2.34 -5.41 7.68
C PRO A 43 0.99 -4.78 7.30
N VAL A 44 0.08 -5.61 6.76
CA VAL A 44 -1.21 -5.19 6.17
C VAL A 44 -2.40 -5.69 6.98
N GLY A 45 -2.37 -6.95 7.42
CA GLY A 45 -3.48 -7.59 8.10
C GLY A 45 -3.22 -9.06 8.36
N TYR A 46 -4.26 -9.81 8.63
CA TYR A 46 -4.18 -11.25 8.84
C TYR A 46 -4.39 -12.00 7.52
N ASP A 47 -3.51 -12.94 7.20
CA ASP A 47 -3.80 -13.92 6.17
C ASP A 47 -5.05 -14.72 6.59
N ALA A 48 -6.05 -14.80 5.72
CA ALA A 48 -7.33 -15.39 6.05
C ALA A 48 -7.29 -16.94 6.17
N GLU A 49 -6.24 -17.58 5.66
CA GLU A 49 -6.10 -19.04 5.65
C GLU A 49 -5.30 -19.54 6.86
N CYS A 50 -4.16 -18.89 7.15
CA CYS A 50 -3.27 -19.31 8.24
C CYS A 50 -3.39 -18.43 9.50
N ALA A 51 -4.10 -17.30 9.43
CA ALA A 51 -4.24 -16.30 10.49
C ALA A 51 -2.89 -15.68 10.95
N GLU A 52 -1.87 -15.76 10.12
CA GLU A 52 -0.57 -15.12 10.34
C GLU A 52 -0.59 -13.68 9.84
N VAL A 53 0.45 -12.89 10.16
CA VAL A 53 0.58 -11.52 9.66
C VAL A 53 0.94 -11.56 8.18
N TYR A 54 0.08 -11.00 7.34
CA TYR A 54 0.38 -10.74 5.94
C TYR A 54 1.03 -9.37 5.79
N SER A 55 2.06 -9.29 4.97
CA SER A 55 2.79 -8.06 4.68
C SER A 55 2.97 -7.85 3.17
N PHE A 56 2.97 -6.58 2.74
CA PHE A 56 3.43 -6.22 1.40
C PHE A 56 4.94 -6.43 1.28
N ASP A 57 5.38 -6.96 0.15
CA ASP A 57 6.78 -7.06 -0.23
C ASP A 57 7.23 -5.72 -0.85
N LEU A 58 8.05 -4.98 -0.12
CA LEU A 58 8.59 -3.68 -0.52
C LEU A 58 9.87 -3.81 -1.37
N VAL A 59 10.47 -4.99 -1.39
CA VAL A 59 11.65 -5.26 -2.22
C VAL A 59 11.27 -5.34 -3.69
N ARG A 60 10.18 -6.04 -3.98
CA ARG A 60 9.71 -6.20 -5.36
C ARG A 60 8.93 -4.99 -5.84
N ASN A 61 8.15 -4.40 -4.96
CA ASN A 61 7.13 -3.42 -5.31
C ASN A 61 7.24 -2.17 -4.46
N TYR A 62 7.06 -1.02 -5.06
CA TYR A 62 7.04 0.28 -4.39
C TYR A 62 5.82 1.12 -4.79
N THR A 63 4.97 0.60 -5.65
CA THR A 63 3.66 1.16 -5.95
C THR A 63 2.59 0.12 -5.66
N PHE A 64 1.54 0.52 -4.94
CA PHE A 64 0.47 -0.38 -4.50
C PHE A 64 -0.89 0.22 -4.86
N LEU A 65 -1.65 -0.51 -5.67
CA LEU A 65 -3.02 -0.15 -6.01
C LEU A 65 -3.99 -0.67 -4.94
N ILE A 66 -4.81 0.21 -4.40
CA ILE A 66 -5.89 -0.12 -3.48
C ILE A 66 -7.21 0.08 -4.22
N THR A 67 -7.79 -1.02 -4.69
CA THR A 67 -8.94 -0.96 -5.62
C THR A 67 -10.20 -1.53 -5.00
N GLY A 68 -11.33 -1.30 -5.65
CA GLY A 68 -12.59 -1.94 -5.29
C GLY A 68 -13.79 -1.00 -5.17
N THR A 69 -14.89 -1.58 -4.72
CA THR A 69 -16.19 -0.89 -4.63
C THR A 69 -16.26 0.09 -3.45
N LYS A 70 -17.30 0.92 -3.42
CA LYS A 70 -17.56 1.84 -2.31
C LYS A 70 -17.85 1.07 -1.00
N ASN A 71 -17.39 1.58 0.13
CA ASN A 71 -17.61 1.03 1.47
C ASN A 71 -17.11 -0.42 1.66
N SER A 72 -16.11 -0.85 0.91
CA SER A 72 -15.57 -2.22 0.98
C SER A 72 -14.38 -2.39 1.94
N GLY A 73 -13.78 -1.30 2.44
CA GLY A 73 -12.67 -1.36 3.41
C GLY A 73 -11.38 -0.67 2.96
N LYS A 74 -11.34 -0.06 1.77
CA LYS A 74 -10.15 0.63 1.24
C LYS A 74 -9.61 1.71 2.19
N THR A 75 -10.49 2.61 2.65
CA THR A 75 -10.13 3.70 3.59
C THR A 75 -9.55 3.15 4.90
N ASN A 76 -10.16 2.08 5.45
CA ASN A 76 -9.67 1.42 6.65
C ASN A 76 -8.27 0.80 6.45
N LEU A 77 -8.01 0.22 5.27
CA LEU A 77 -6.67 -0.25 4.95
C LEU A 77 -5.67 0.91 4.91
N MET A 78 -5.99 1.99 4.18
CA MET A 78 -5.10 3.14 4.08
C MET A 78 -4.75 3.70 5.46
N GLU A 79 -5.75 3.84 6.35
CA GLU A 79 -5.53 4.28 7.72
C GLU A 79 -4.57 3.35 8.48
N ASN A 80 -4.77 2.05 8.41
CA ASN A 80 -3.87 1.07 9.03
C ASN A 80 -2.44 1.16 8.48
N LEU A 81 -2.27 1.30 7.16
CA LEU A 81 -0.95 1.43 6.54
C LEU A 81 -0.25 2.73 6.98
N MET A 82 -0.95 3.87 6.93
CA MET A 82 -0.42 5.16 7.38
C MET A 82 0.03 5.09 8.85
N LEU A 83 -0.77 4.47 9.73
CA LEU A 83 -0.41 4.28 11.13
C LEU A 83 0.81 3.37 11.29
N SER A 84 0.93 2.30 10.51
CA SER A 84 2.10 1.42 10.54
C SER A 84 3.38 2.12 10.06
N CYS A 85 3.28 2.93 9.00
CA CYS A 85 4.39 3.76 8.52
C CYS A 85 4.80 4.82 9.57
N THR A 86 3.81 5.43 10.25
CA THR A 86 4.05 6.38 11.34
C THR A 86 4.74 5.73 12.53
N GLU A 87 4.29 4.55 12.95
CA GLU A 87 4.92 3.76 14.03
C GLU A 87 6.36 3.38 13.69
N ARG A 88 6.69 3.20 12.42
CA ARG A 88 8.02 2.93 11.91
C ARG A 88 8.90 4.18 11.75
N HIS A 89 8.35 5.36 12.01
CA HIS A 89 8.99 6.67 11.83
C HIS A 89 9.32 7.01 10.36
N ASP A 90 8.55 6.50 9.42
CA ASP A 90 8.63 6.90 8.02
C ASP A 90 8.05 8.32 7.83
N LYS A 91 8.47 9.02 6.76
CA LYS A 91 7.81 10.27 6.36
C LYS A 91 6.52 9.93 5.61
N VAL A 92 5.37 10.15 6.25
CA VAL A 92 4.05 9.90 5.65
C VAL A 92 3.51 11.18 5.03
N LEU A 93 3.17 11.10 3.72
CA LEU A 93 2.58 12.18 2.94
C LEU A 93 1.19 11.77 2.45
N ILE A 94 0.21 12.64 2.56
CA ILE A 94 -1.19 12.35 2.21
C ILE A 94 -1.67 13.32 1.14
N VAL A 95 -2.09 12.80 -0.02
CA VAL A 95 -2.80 13.54 -1.05
C VAL A 95 -4.29 13.29 -0.89
N GLU A 96 -5.02 14.27 -0.37
CA GLU A 96 -6.47 14.22 -0.14
C GLU A 96 -7.11 15.51 -0.65
N LEU A 97 -7.31 15.61 -1.98
CA LEU A 97 -7.79 16.82 -2.67
C LEU A 97 -9.27 17.08 -2.42
N GLU A 98 -10.04 16.08 -2.05
CA GLU A 98 -11.44 16.23 -1.68
C GLU A 98 -11.75 15.48 -0.38
N GLY A 99 -12.51 16.13 0.47
CA GLY A 99 -12.93 15.53 1.74
C GLY A 99 -12.00 15.82 2.91
N SER A 100 -12.19 15.07 3.97
CA SER A 100 -11.46 15.25 5.23
C SER A 100 -11.35 13.93 6.03
N ARG A 101 -11.32 12.79 5.34
CA ARG A 101 -11.31 11.46 5.98
C ARG A 101 -10.12 11.29 6.90
N PHE A 102 -8.96 11.75 6.45
CA PHE A 102 -7.70 11.60 7.18
C PHE A 102 -7.26 12.85 7.94
N ALA A 103 -8.07 13.93 7.93
CA ALA A 103 -7.71 15.19 8.57
C ALA A 103 -7.39 15.04 10.06
N ARG A 104 -8.24 14.31 10.82
CA ARG A 104 -8.03 14.07 12.26
C ARG A 104 -6.78 13.27 12.55
N MET A 105 -6.51 12.26 11.73
CA MET A 105 -5.32 11.44 11.85
C MET A 105 -4.06 12.25 11.50
N ALA A 106 -4.09 13.00 10.41
CA ALA A 106 -3.00 13.88 10.01
C ALA A 106 -2.66 14.90 11.12
N GLU A 107 -3.66 15.50 11.75
CA GLU A 107 -3.47 16.39 12.89
C GLU A 107 -2.90 15.67 14.10
N ALA A 108 -3.47 14.53 14.49
CA ALA A 108 -3.06 13.77 15.69
C ALA A 108 -1.62 13.25 15.61
N TYR A 109 -1.16 12.88 14.43
CA TYR A 109 0.17 12.31 14.19
C TYR A 109 1.13 13.27 13.48
N HIS A 110 0.74 14.54 13.27
CA HIS A 110 1.53 15.57 12.58
C HIS A 110 1.98 15.15 11.18
N LEU A 111 1.07 14.50 10.42
CA LEU A 111 1.35 14.06 9.06
C LEU A 111 1.14 15.20 8.07
N GLU A 112 1.96 15.23 7.03
CA GLU A 112 1.84 16.21 5.95
C GLU A 112 0.69 15.82 5.02
N ARG A 113 -0.26 16.74 4.82
CA ARG A 113 -1.45 16.52 4.00
C ARG A 113 -1.67 17.67 3.03
N CYS A 114 -1.75 17.39 1.73
CA CYS A 114 -2.18 18.36 0.73
C CYS A 114 -3.66 18.19 0.38
N THR A 115 -4.34 19.32 0.15
CA THR A 115 -5.80 19.39 -0.04
C THR A 115 -6.22 20.23 -1.25
N ASP A 116 -5.24 20.79 -1.97
CA ASP A 116 -5.42 21.66 -3.12
C ASP A 116 -4.18 21.64 -4.02
N GLY A 117 -4.30 22.19 -5.23
CA GLY A 117 -3.21 22.20 -6.21
C GLY A 117 -1.97 22.95 -5.77
N GLY A 118 -2.10 23.97 -4.91
CA GLY A 118 -0.94 24.69 -4.39
C GLY A 118 -0.11 23.86 -3.41
N SER A 119 -0.76 23.24 -2.44
CA SER A 119 -0.12 22.31 -1.49
C SER A 119 0.39 21.04 -2.18
N LEU A 120 -0.30 20.55 -3.22
CA LEU A 120 0.16 19.44 -4.05
C LEU A 120 1.47 19.77 -4.79
N LEU A 121 1.52 20.94 -5.44
CA LEU A 121 2.74 21.41 -6.12
C LEU A 121 3.92 21.53 -5.14
N ALA A 122 3.69 22.08 -3.94
CA ALA A 122 4.72 22.20 -2.91
C ALA A 122 5.24 20.82 -2.49
N MET A 123 4.37 19.88 -2.18
CA MET A 123 4.71 18.49 -1.80
C MET A 123 5.50 17.80 -2.92
N PHE A 124 5.07 17.91 -4.18
CA PHE A 124 5.77 17.28 -5.31
C PHE A 124 7.13 17.93 -5.59
N THR A 125 7.25 19.25 -5.36
CA THR A 125 8.52 19.95 -5.46
C THR A 125 9.52 19.44 -4.40
N GLU A 126 9.08 19.25 -3.17
CA GLU A 126 9.92 18.65 -2.11
C GLU A 126 10.33 17.22 -2.43
N LEU A 127 9.40 16.38 -2.91
CA LEU A 127 9.72 15.02 -3.34
C LEU A 127 10.73 14.99 -4.49
N GLN A 128 10.62 15.92 -5.45
CA GLN A 128 11.59 16.06 -6.53
C GLN A 128 12.98 16.44 -6.00
N GLN A 129 13.04 17.38 -5.06
CA GLN A 129 14.31 17.76 -4.41
C GLN A 129 14.91 16.57 -3.63
N GLU A 130 14.09 15.78 -2.95
CA GLU A 130 14.52 14.56 -2.28
C GLU A 130 15.09 13.53 -3.26
N MET A 131 14.46 13.32 -4.41
CA MET A 131 15.00 12.43 -5.45
C MET A 131 16.35 12.92 -5.95
N VAL A 132 16.52 14.24 -6.17
CA VAL A 132 17.81 14.82 -6.57
C VAL A 132 18.86 14.62 -5.47
N ARG A 133 18.51 14.84 -4.21
CA ARG A 133 19.41 14.65 -3.05
C ARG A 133 19.87 13.20 -2.91
N ARG A 134 18.98 12.24 -3.17
CA ARG A 134 19.23 10.79 -3.07
C ARG A 134 19.87 10.17 -4.32
N ALA A 135 19.92 10.92 -5.43
CA ALA A 135 20.46 10.41 -6.69
C ALA A 135 21.93 9.92 -6.62
N PRO A 136 22.85 10.51 -5.83
CA PRO A 136 24.19 9.97 -5.68
C PRO A 136 24.23 8.56 -5.08
N ILE A 137 23.43 8.29 -4.05
CA ILE A 137 23.31 6.96 -3.42
C ILE A 137 22.82 5.96 -4.47
N LYS A 138 21.72 6.27 -5.16
CA LYS A 138 21.21 5.43 -6.23
C LYS A 138 22.28 5.12 -7.29
N ARG A 139 23.10 6.09 -7.69
CA ARG A 139 24.17 5.87 -8.68
C ARG A 139 25.27 4.94 -8.18
N GLN A 140 25.64 5.03 -6.91
CA GLN A 140 26.62 4.12 -6.32
C GLN A 140 26.16 2.66 -6.36
N HIS A 141 24.83 2.44 -6.26
CA HIS A 141 24.22 1.12 -6.25
C HIS A 141 23.67 0.68 -7.61
N LEU A 142 23.66 1.57 -8.64
CA LEU A 142 23.31 1.15 -10.02
C LEU A 142 24.25 0.08 -10.57
N ASP A 143 25.49 0.05 -10.10
CA ASP A 143 26.46 -0.99 -10.43
C ASP A 143 26.30 -2.24 -9.54
N ALA A 144 25.46 -2.17 -8.51
CA ALA A 144 25.05 -3.32 -7.72
C ALA A 144 24.24 -4.31 -8.57
N LYS A 145 24.48 -5.58 -8.37
CA LYS A 145 23.87 -6.63 -9.22
C LYS A 145 22.43 -6.94 -8.88
N SER A 146 21.93 -6.42 -7.77
CA SER A 146 20.60 -6.75 -7.23
C SER A 146 19.78 -5.49 -6.93
N PRO A 147 18.50 -5.42 -7.38
CA PRO A 147 17.58 -4.36 -6.97
C PRO A 147 17.31 -4.32 -5.46
N GLU A 148 17.44 -5.46 -4.78
CA GLU A 148 17.31 -5.57 -3.32
C GLU A 148 18.39 -4.76 -2.61
N ASP A 149 19.63 -4.81 -3.10
CA ASP A 149 20.77 -4.06 -2.53
C ASP A 149 20.48 -2.55 -2.54
N ILE A 150 19.93 -2.02 -3.64
CA ILE A 150 19.57 -0.59 -3.76
C ILE A 150 18.53 -0.21 -2.71
N LEU A 151 17.50 -1.03 -2.54
CA LEU A 151 16.46 -0.77 -1.55
C LEU A 151 17.00 -0.88 -0.12
N PHE A 152 17.81 -1.88 0.16
CA PHE A 152 18.42 -2.07 1.46
C PHE A 152 19.27 -0.87 1.86
N ASP A 153 20.17 -0.44 0.98
CA ASP A 153 21.03 0.71 1.24
C ASP A 153 20.24 2.02 1.37
N ALA A 154 19.22 2.22 0.53
CA ALA A 154 18.33 3.36 0.63
C ALA A 154 17.54 3.37 1.95
N ALA A 155 17.12 2.21 2.46
CA ALA A 155 16.45 2.08 3.73
C ALA A 155 17.36 2.35 4.93
N LEU A 156 18.67 2.07 4.80
CA LEU A 156 19.66 2.33 5.85
C LEU A 156 20.13 3.79 5.86
N GLU A 157 20.27 4.43 4.70
CA GLU A 157 20.85 5.78 4.58
C GLU A 157 19.80 6.89 4.48
N ASN A 158 18.60 6.58 3.97
CA ASN A 158 17.55 7.56 3.79
C ASN A 158 16.28 7.14 4.51
N GLN A 159 15.66 8.08 5.22
CA GLN A 159 14.31 7.88 5.76
C GLN A 159 13.35 7.49 4.63
N ARG A 160 12.53 6.47 4.86
CA ARG A 160 11.48 6.10 3.91
C ARG A 160 10.44 7.21 3.81
N ILE A 161 9.92 7.38 2.60
CA ILE A 161 8.80 8.27 2.32
C ILE A 161 7.67 7.43 1.76
N ASP A 162 6.51 7.50 2.39
CA ASP A 162 5.30 6.80 1.99
C ASP A 162 4.24 7.82 1.57
N LEU A 163 3.95 7.87 0.27
CA LEU A 163 2.97 8.76 -0.34
C LEU A 163 1.63 8.04 -0.50
N PHE A 164 0.61 8.52 0.18
CA PHE A 164 -0.75 7.99 0.12
C PHE A 164 -1.65 8.90 -0.72
N ILE A 165 -2.22 8.36 -1.79
CA ILE A 165 -3.14 9.06 -2.69
C ILE A 165 -4.54 8.49 -2.44
N THR A 166 -5.42 9.32 -1.90
CA THR A 166 -6.75 8.89 -1.44
C THR A 166 -7.77 8.77 -2.56
N ASP A 167 -7.50 9.39 -3.71
CA ASP A 167 -8.30 9.30 -4.93
C ASP A 167 -7.44 9.63 -6.14
N MET A 168 -7.16 8.61 -6.94
CA MET A 168 -6.30 8.75 -8.11
C MET A 168 -6.96 9.57 -9.24
N GLN A 169 -8.31 9.49 -9.36
CA GLN A 169 -9.04 10.25 -10.36
C GLN A 169 -8.95 11.75 -10.08
N LEU A 170 -9.11 12.15 -8.82
CA LEU A 170 -8.99 13.55 -8.43
C LEU A 170 -7.56 14.06 -8.63
N LEU A 171 -6.55 13.27 -8.29
CA LEU A 171 -5.15 13.63 -8.52
C LEU A 171 -4.89 13.88 -10.02
N ILE A 172 -5.26 12.95 -10.88
CA ILE A 172 -5.06 13.09 -12.33
C ILE A 172 -5.83 14.30 -12.89
N THR A 173 -7.05 14.53 -12.41
CA THR A 173 -7.84 15.69 -12.81
C THR A 173 -7.13 16.99 -12.43
N GLU A 174 -6.63 17.10 -11.20
CA GLU A 174 -5.88 18.27 -10.72
C GLU A 174 -4.60 18.52 -11.52
N LEU A 175 -3.87 17.46 -11.87
CA LEU A 175 -2.65 17.54 -12.68
C LEU A 175 -2.89 17.90 -14.14
N HIS A 176 -4.13 17.81 -14.63
CA HIS A 176 -4.54 18.18 -15.98
C HIS A 176 -5.35 19.47 -16.04
N ASP A 177 -5.72 20.05 -14.92
CA ASP A 177 -6.45 21.32 -14.88
C ASP A 177 -5.49 22.49 -15.19
N PRO A 178 -5.66 23.20 -16.32
CA PRO A 178 -4.80 24.34 -16.69
C PRO A 178 -4.83 25.47 -15.66
N ASP A 179 -5.89 25.58 -14.87
CA ASP A 179 -6.03 26.60 -13.85
C ASP A 179 -5.41 26.16 -12.51
N SER A 180 -5.01 24.88 -12.37
CA SER A 180 -4.33 24.40 -11.19
C SER A 180 -2.84 24.78 -11.16
N PRO A 181 -2.31 25.22 -10.01
CA PRO A 181 -0.87 25.38 -9.81
C PRO A 181 -0.07 24.10 -10.09
N ALA A 182 -0.67 22.92 -9.91
CA ALA A 182 -0.03 21.62 -10.10
C ALA A 182 -0.07 21.11 -11.55
N PHE A 183 -0.66 21.84 -12.49
CA PHE A 183 -0.86 21.43 -13.89
C PHE A 183 0.33 20.75 -14.57
N ASN A 184 1.55 21.23 -14.34
CA ASN A 184 2.75 20.68 -14.99
C ASN A 184 3.47 19.58 -14.17
N ALA A 185 2.89 19.13 -13.07
CA ALA A 185 3.55 18.16 -12.18
C ALA A 185 3.32 16.69 -12.58
N LEU A 186 2.49 16.42 -13.59
CA LEU A 186 2.21 15.04 -14.06
C LEU A 186 3.49 14.30 -14.46
N ALA A 187 4.36 14.92 -15.24
CA ALA A 187 5.62 14.30 -15.69
C ALA A 187 6.54 13.92 -14.51
N PHE A 188 6.50 14.67 -13.41
CA PHE A 188 7.19 14.30 -12.19
C PHE A 188 6.51 13.09 -11.53
N PHE A 189 5.19 13.08 -11.44
CA PHE A 189 4.45 11.98 -10.86
C PHE A 189 4.63 10.67 -11.65
N ASP A 190 4.63 10.72 -12.98
CA ASP A 190 4.99 9.59 -13.84
C ASP A 190 6.39 9.06 -13.53
N THR A 191 7.37 9.96 -13.39
CA THR A 191 8.75 9.60 -13.01
C THR A 191 8.81 8.97 -11.62
N LEU A 192 8.04 9.47 -10.66
CA LEU A 192 7.96 8.91 -9.32
C LEU A 192 7.41 7.49 -9.34
N CYS A 193 6.32 7.26 -10.07
CA CYS A 193 5.70 5.94 -10.23
C CYS A 193 6.57 4.94 -11.00
N GLU A 194 7.49 5.41 -11.84
CA GLU A 194 8.45 4.57 -12.57
C GLU A 194 9.70 4.23 -11.75
N ARG A 195 10.16 5.16 -10.88
CA ARG A 195 11.52 5.11 -10.32
C ARG A 195 11.62 5.26 -8.81
N GLY A 196 10.53 5.43 -8.11
CA GLY A 196 10.49 5.74 -6.66
C GLY A 196 11.26 4.76 -5.78
N LYS A 197 11.25 3.47 -6.12
CA LYS A 197 11.95 2.41 -5.39
C LYS A 197 13.43 2.76 -5.14
N GLY A 198 14.16 3.16 -6.17
CA GLY A 198 15.59 3.49 -6.05
C GLY A 198 15.88 4.74 -5.22
N TYR A 199 14.85 5.41 -4.73
CA TYR A 199 14.95 6.58 -3.85
C TYR A 199 14.31 6.34 -2.47
N ASN A 200 13.91 5.11 -2.16
CA ASN A 200 13.18 4.74 -0.96
C ASN A 200 11.88 5.55 -0.79
N ILE A 201 11.13 5.72 -1.89
CA ILE A 201 9.84 6.41 -1.93
C ILE A 201 8.78 5.41 -2.43
N PHE A 202 7.73 5.23 -1.66
CA PHE A 202 6.64 4.28 -1.93
C PHE A 202 5.34 5.02 -2.18
N VAL A 203 4.49 4.48 -3.05
CA VAL A 203 3.22 5.09 -3.44
C VAL A 203 2.09 4.10 -3.21
N TYR A 204 1.08 4.51 -2.45
CA TYR A 204 -0.15 3.77 -2.18
C TYR A 204 -1.32 4.57 -2.74
N ALA A 205 -1.98 4.07 -3.78
CA ALA A 205 -3.00 4.82 -4.49
C ALA A 205 -4.37 4.14 -4.44
N GLU A 206 -5.39 4.86 -3.94
CA GLU A 206 -6.77 4.40 -4.06
C GLU A 206 -7.31 4.72 -5.46
N MET A 207 -7.84 3.68 -6.12
CA MET A 207 -8.48 3.77 -7.41
C MET A 207 -9.82 3.03 -7.36
N ALA A 208 -10.93 3.75 -7.50
CA ALA A 208 -12.23 3.12 -7.49
C ALA A 208 -12.51 2.39 -8.81
N ASP A 209 -13.26 1.28 -8.74
CA ASP A 209 -13.60 0.48 -9.93
C ASP A 209 -14.26 1.30 -11.04
N ARG A 210 -15.08 2.27 -10.68
CA ARG A 210 -15.81 3.13 -11.63
C ARG A 210 -14.89 4.03 -12.47
N ASP A 211 -13.70 4.35 -11.95
CA ASP A 211 -12.79 5.33 -12.54
C ASP A 211 -11.70 4.62 -13.40
N GLN A 212 -11.64 3.29 -13.36
CA GLN A 212 -10.57 2.52 -13.99
C GLN A 212 -10.46 2.76 -15.50
N ASP A 213 -11.58 2.86 -16.22
CA ASP A 213 -11.57 3.01 -17.68
C ASP A 213 -11.06 4.40 -18.11
N GLU A 214 -11.32 5.44 -17.31
CA GLU A 214 -10.85 6.81 -17.55
C GLU A 214 -9.37 6.96 -17.22
N LEU A 215 -8.87 6.19 -16.24
CA LEU A 215 -7.48 6.25 -15.78
C LEU A 215 -6.53 5.36 -16.58
N MET A 216 -7.05 4.42 -17.36
CA MET A 216 -6.26 3.58 -18.24
C MET A 216 -5.60 4.40 -19.35
N GLY A 217 -4.28 4.22 -19.52
CA GLY A 217 -3.48 4.92 -20.53
C GLY A 217 -2.66 6.10 -20.00
N TYR A 218 -2.83 6.48 -18.72
CA TYR A 218 -1.87 7.37 -18.07
C TYR A 218 -0.61 6.59 -17.68
N ALA A 219 0.56 7.17 -17.94
CA ALA A 219 1.84 6.49 -17.74
C ALA A 219 2.06 6.06 -16.28
N CYS A 220 1.67 6.88 -15.30
CA CYS A 220 1.71 6.52 -13.88
C CYS A 220 0.84 5.31 -13.55
N VAL A 221 -0.37 5.23 -14.11
CA VAL A 221 -1.29 4.10 -13.89
C VAL A 221 -0.75 2.83 -14.54
N ASP A 222 -0.25 2.92 -15.76
CA ASP A 222 0.35 1.79 -16.46
C ASP A 222 1.60 1.29 -15.72
N SER A 223 2.43 2.19 -15.19
CA SER A 223 3.57 1.83 -14.35
C SER A 223 3.12 1.07 -13.09
N MET A 224 2.12 1.56 -12.36
CA MET A 224 1.57 0.89 -11.17
C MET A 224 1.02 -0.50 -11.51
N ARG A 225 0.30 -0.64 -12.63
CA ARG A 225 -0.25 -1.92 -13.09
C ARG A 225 0.85 -2.91 -13.47
N ASN A 226 1.94 -2.45 -14.07
CA ASN A 226 3.05 -3.30 -14.49
C ASN A 226 3.77 -3.94 -13.28
N TYR A 227 3.75 -3.31 -12.11
CA TYR A 227 4.27 -3.90 -10.87
C TYR A 227 3.33 -4.95 -10.27
N GLN A 228 2.09 -5.06 -10.78
CA GLN A 228 1.11 -6.08 -10.39
C GLN A 228 0.83 -6.15 -8.90
N SER A 229 1.14 -5.08 -8.18
CA SER A 229 0.99 -5.00 -6.72
C SER A 229 -0.22 -4.22 -6.32
N GLY A 230 -0.99 -4.78 -5.43
CA GLY A 230 -2.15 -4.12 -4.88
C GLY A 230 -3.12 -5.08 -4.23
N ILE A 231 -4.17 -4.50 -3.70
CA ILE A 231 -5.21 -5.21 -2.97
C ILE A 231 -6.58 -4.73 -3.43
N ARG A 232 -7.47 -5.68 -3.67
CA ARG A 232 -8.84 -5.42 -4.09
C ARG A 232 -9.84 -5.69 -2.98
N PHE A 233 -10.80 -4.80 -2.84
CA PHE A 233 -11.90 -4.91 -1.89
C PHE A 233 -13.26 -4.89 -2.56
N GLY A 234 -14.13 -5.82 -2.17
CA GLY A 234 -15.50 -5.88 -2.66
C GLY A 234 -15.64 -6.13 -4.16
N GLY A 235 -16.86 -6.16 -4.66
CA GLY A 235 -17.15 -6.41 -6.08
C GLY A 235 -16.84 -7.84 -6.53
N LYS A 236 -16.85 -8.04 -7.83
CA LYS A 236 -16.51 -9.31 -8.50
C LYS A 236 -15.15 -9.18 -9.20
N PHE A 237 -14.43 -10.28 -9.38
CA PHE A 237 -13.15 -10.27 -10.10
C PHE A 237 -13.31 -9.90 -11.57
N GLY A 238 -14.39 -10.31 -12.22
CA GLY A 238 -14.65 -10.01 -13.61
C GLY A 238 -14.88 -8.53 -13.93
N ASP A 239 -15.18 -7.72 -12.92
CA ASP A 239 -15.49 -6.30 -13.11
C ASP A 239 -14.26 -5.39 -13.05
N GLN A 240 -13.07 -5.93 -12.76
CA GLN A 240 -11.85 -5.17 -12.59
C GLN A 240 -10.78 -5.47 -13.67
N LYS A 241 -9.94 -4.45 -13.98
CA LYS A 241 -8.89 -4.53 -15.00
C LYS A 241 -7.51 -4.08 -14.48
N LEU A 242 -7.42 -3.74 -13.18
CA LEU A 242 -6.25 -3.10 -12.60
C LEU A 242 -5.22 -4.08 -12.07
N LEU A 243 -5.66 -5.19 -11.49
CA LEU A 243 -4.79 -6.20 -10.90
C LEU A 243 -4.88 -7.52 -11.70
N PRO A 244 -3.75 -8.24 -11.87
CA PRO A 244 -3.70 -9.48 -12.65
C PRO A 244 -4.21 -10.66 -11.81
N PHE A 245 -5.51 -10.84 -11.75
CA PHE A 245 -6.10 -12.05 -11.17
C PHE A 245 -6.15 -13.17 -12.20
N GLU A 246 -5.00 -13.76 -12.47
CA GLU A 246 -4.89 -14.90 -13.39
C GLU A 246 -5.31 -16.19 -12.68
N ASN A 247 -5.85 -17.15 -13.44
CA ASN A 247 -6.22 -18.47 -12.94
C ASN A 247 -7.25 -18.52 -11.80
N VAL A 248 -8.01 -17.45 -11.59
CA VAL A 248 -9.12 -17.46 -10.63
C VAL A 248 -10.16 -18.50 -11.08
N ARG A 249 -10.49 -19.43 -10.21
CA ARG A 249 -11.50 -20.46 -10.50
C ARG A 249 -12.82 -19.81 -10.90
N TYR A 250 -13.49 -20.35 -11.89
CA TYR A 250 -14.76 -19.82 -12.42
C TYR A 250 -15.79 -19.56 -11.30
N GLN A 251 -15.83 -20.44 -10.29
CA GLN A 251 -16.73 -20.30 -9.14
C GLN A 251 -16.43 -19.08 -8.25
N ASP A 252 -15.19 -18.61 -8.24
CA ASP A 252 -14.76 -17.46 -7.44
C ASP A 252 -14.89 -16.14 -8.22
N GLN A 253 -14.95 -16.17 -9.57
CA GLN A 253 -15.02 -14.97 -10.41
C GLN A 253 -16.25 -14.11 -10.15
N ASP A 254 -17.40 -14.74 -9.93
CA ASP A 254 -18.68 -14.08 -9.67
C ASP A 254 -19.00 -13.91 -8.18
N ARG A 255 -18.13 -14.40 -7.30
CA ARG A 255 -18.36 -14.32 -5.86
C ARG A 255 -18.11 -12.91 -5.35
N SER A 256 -19.11 -12.31 -4.72
CA SER A 256 -18.94 -11.03 -4.04
C SER A 256 -18.07 -11.16 -2.79
N MET A 257 -17.10 -10.27 -2.65
CA MET A 257 -16.22 -10.24 -1.48
C MET A 257 -16.89 -9.51 -0.31
N LYS A 258 -16.62 -10.01 0.92
CA LYS A 258 -17.09 -9.34 2.15
C LYS A 258 -16.28 -8.06 2.39
N ALA A 259 -16.93 -7.05 2.96
CA ALA A 259 -16.24 -5.84 3.40
C ALA A 259 -15.15 -6.17 4.45
N GLY A 260 -14.03 -5.46 4.40
CA GLY A 260 -12.89 -5.68 5.30
C GLY A 260 -11.98 -6.85 4.92
N ILE A 261 -12.34 -7.61 3.87
CA ILE A 261 -11.47 -8.64 3.31
C ILE A 261 -10.91 -8.14 1.99
N GLY A 262 -9.62 -7.95 1.95
CA GLY A 262 -8.87 -7.66 0.74
C GLY A 262 -8.38 -8.94 0.07
N VAL A 263 -8.24 -8.89 -1.26
CA VAL A 263 -7.71 -9.99 -2.06
C VAL A 263 -6.58 -9.48 -2.92
N LEU A 264 -5.49 -10.22 -2.93
CA LEU A 264 -4.30 -9.92 -3.74
C LEU A 264 -4.06 -11.04 -4.74
N PRO A 265 -3.49 -10.73 -5.92
CA PRO A 265 -2.97 -11.76 -6.82
C PRO A 265 -1.78 -12.47 -6.16
N SER A 266 -1.60 -13.73 -6.48
CA SER A 266 -0.47 -14.54 -6.02
C SER A 266 0.21 -15.21 -7.22
N ASP A 267 1.53 -15.32 -7.14
CA ASP A 267 2.33 -16.05 -8.14
C ASP A 267 2.22 -17.58 -7.97
N ASP A 268 1.60 -18.04 -6.88
CA ASP A 268 1.41 -19.48 -6.63
C ASP A 268 0.23 -20.02 -7.45
N SER A 269 0.52 -20.92 -8.37
CA SER A 269 -0.48 -21.55 -9.23
C SER A 269 -1.49 -22.41 -8.46
N GLU A 270 -1.13 -22.93 -7.29
CA GLU A 270 -2.04 -23.72 -6.43
C GLU A 270 -2.94 -22.81 -5.58
N ALA A 271 -2.45 -21.63 -5.21
CA ALA A 271 -3.14 -20.61 -4.45
C ALA A 271 -3.08 -19.25 -5.17
N PRO A 272 -3.83 -19.05 -6.29
CA PRO A 272 -3.72 -17.86 -7.13
C PRO A 272 -4.20 -16.56 -6.46
N LEU A 273 -4.75 -16.66 -5.26
CA LEU A 273 -5.30 -15.56 -4.50
C LEU A 273 -4.85 -15.63 -3.05
N VAL A 274 -4.39 -14.53 -2.51
CA VAL A 274 -4.23 -14.33 -1.07
C VAL A 274 -5.39 -13.48 -0.56
N ARG A 275 -6.01 -13.92 0.53
CA ARG A 275 -7.08 -13.17 1.22
C ARG A 275 -6.55 -12.61 2.52
N VAL A 276 -6.76 -11.31 2.72
CA VAL A 276 -6.26 -10.61 3.90
C VAL A 276 -7.43 -9.97 4.65
N VAL A 277 -7.57 -10.28 5.92
CA VAL A 277 -8.51 -9.61 6.83
C VAL A 277 -7.82 -8.38 7.39
N VAL A 278 -8.31 -7.19 7.00
CA VAL A 278 -7.76 -5.92 7.47
C VAL A 278 -8.38 -5.57 8.82
N PRO A 279 -7.56 -5.37 9.86
CA PRO A 279 -8.08 -4.99 11.17
C PRO A 279 -8.79 -3.62 11.12
N LEU A 280 -9.77 -3.42 11.98
CA LEU A 280 -10.44 -2.13 12.11
C LEU A 280 -9.47 -1.14 12.80
N ALA A 281 -9.25 0.01 12.16
CA ALA A 281 -8.42 1.09 12.65
C ALA A 281 -9.08 1.84 13.83
#